data_71b6696e5f972eb9fa55bb36ec1f0878
#
_entry.id   71b6696e5f972eb9fa55bb36ec1f0878
#
_cell.length_a   1.000
_cell.length_b   1.000
_cell.length_c   1.000
_cell.angle_alpha   90.00
_cell.angle_beta   90.00
_cell.angle_gamma   90.00
#
_symmetry.space_group_name_H-M   'P 1'
#
loop_
_entity.id
_entity.type
_entity.pdbx_description
1 polymer ?
#
loop_
_entity_poly.entity_id
_entity_poly.type
_entity_poly.pdbx_seq_one_letter_code
_entity_poly.pdbx_strand_id
1 'polypeptide(L)'
;MGYLIDTNVWSELQKRERTHPSVQRWYAGVAKEELYLSVLVVGEVRRGIERLRRRDAPQAERLEQRLEQLKAAMRGHILPVSLSIAERWGRINVPDPLPVIDGLLAATALEHDLILVTRNVADVERSGVSLLNPFVDVIL
;
A
#
# COMPACT_ATOMS: atom_id res chain seq x y z
N MET A 1 0.76 -15.77 -5.74
CA MET A 1 0.11 -15.11 -4.63
C MET A 1 0.20 -13.59 -4.81
N GLY A 2 -0.87 -12.87 -4.50
CA GLY A 2 -0.89 -11.44 -4.72
C GLY A 2 -0.47 -10.63 -3.51
N TYR A 3 -0.06 -9.39 -3.78
CA TYR A 3 0.43 -8.45 -2.78
C TYR A 3 -0.36 -7.17 -2.84
N LEU A 4 -0.82 -6.68 -1.69
CA LEU A 4 -1.44 -5.37 -1.56
C LEU A 4 -0.41 -4.41 -0.97
N ILE A 5 -0.04 -3.37 -1.71
CA ILE A 5 1.05 -2.46 -1.34
C ILE A 5 0.51 -1.27 -0.56
N ASP A 6 1.06 -1.03 0.64
CA ASP A 6 0.74 0.14 1.44
C ASP A 6 1.45 1.39 0.88
N THR A 7 0.93 2.55 1.24
CA THR A 7 1.45 3.85 0.81
C THR A 7 2.94 4.03 1.13
N ASN A 8 3.38 3.60 2.31
CA ASN A 8 4.79 3.75 2.70
C ASN A 8 5.74 3.00 1.77
N VAL A 9 5.31 1.87 1.23
CA VAL A 9 6.10 1.10 0.26
C VAL A 9 6.12 1.79 -1.09
N TRP A 10 4.96 2.27 -1.57
CA TRP A 10 4.88 3.02 -2.82
C TRP A 10 5.79 4.26 -2.74
N SER A 11 5.70 5.01 -1.64
CA SER A 11 6.50 6.23 -1.42
C SER A 11 7.99 5.92 -1.44
N GLU A 12 8.40 4.79 -0.84
CA GLU A 12 9.80 4.37 -0.85
C GLU A 12 10.28 4.08 -2.28
N LEU A 13 9.46 3.42 -3.08
CA LEU A 13 9.80 3.09 -4.47
C LEU A 13 9.96 4.34 -5.34
N GLN A 14 9.36 5.48 -4.97
CA GLN A 14 9.51 6.74 -5.70
C GLN A 14 10.91 7.34 -5.57
N LYS A 15 11.70 6.90 -4.61
CA LYS A 15 13.10 7.33 -4.45
C LYS A 15 14.02 6.75 -5.52
N ARG A 16 13.51 5.81 -6.33
CA ARG A 16 14.22 5.16 -7.44
C ARG A 16 15.54 4.53 -6.97
N GLU A 17 16.68 5.04 -7.42
CA GLU A 17 18.00 4.49 -7.06
C GLU A 17 18.32 4.61 -5.57
N ARG A 18 17.67 5.55 -4.88
CA ARG A 18 17.85 5.75 -3.44
C ARG A 18 16.85 4.95 -2.60
N THR A 19 16.06 4.11 -3.24
CA THR A 19 15.15 3.21 -2.53
C THR A 19 15.95 2.28 -1.62
N HIS A 20 15.40 1.99 -0.44
CA HIS A 20 16.01 1.06 0.50
C HIS A 20 16.36 -0.24 -0.21
N PRO A 21 17.60 -0.76 -0.06
CA PRO A 21 18.05 -1.95 -0.82
C PRO A 21 17.15 -3.18 -0.64
N SER A 22 16.63 -3.40 0.56
CA SER A 22 15.74 -4.52 0.83
C SER A 22 14.44 -4.41 0.05
N VAL A 23 13.88 -3.20 -0.03
CA VAL A 23 12.65 -2.92 -0.81
C VAL A 23 12.92 -3.14 -2.30
N GLN A 24 14.07 -2.68 -2.80
CA GLN A 24 14.46 -2.89 -4.19
C GLN A 24 14.52 -4.38 -4.54
N ARG A 25 15.15 -5.17 -3.67
CA ARG A 25 15.28 -6.62 -3.91
C ARG A 25 13.94 -7.31 -3.93
N TRP A 26 13.06 -6.96 -2.99
CA TRP A 26 11.70 -7.52 -2.96
C TRP A 26 10.96 -7.18 -4.25
N TYR A 27 10.96 -5.90 -4.61
CA TYR A 27 10.20 -5.40 -5.75
C TYR A 27 10.70 -6.02 -7.08
N ALA A 28 12.01 -6.18 -7.22
CA ALA A 28 12.60 -6.77 -8.42
C ALA A 28 12.20 -8.23 -8.62
N GLY A 29 11.87 -8.93 -7.53
CA GLY A 29 11.48 -10.35 -7.57
C GLY A 29 10.00 -10.60 -7.74
N VAL A 30 9.17 -9.55 -7.81
CA VAL A 30 7.70 -9.68 -7.85
C VAL A 30 7.20 -9.38 -9.24
N ALA A 31 6.32 -10.26 -9.75
CA ALA A 31 5.67 -10.03 -11.05
C ALA A 31 4.62 -8.92 -10.92
N LYS A 32 4.50 -8.08 -11.95
CA LYS A 32 3.54 -6.97 -11.94
C LYS A 32 2.10 -7.46 -11.76
N GLU A 33 1.78 -8.62 -12.30
CA GLU A 33 0.44 -9.21 -12.21
C GLU A 33 0.05 -9.59 -10.77
N GLU A 34 1.05 -9.68 -9.88
CA GLU A 34 0.83 -10.00 -8.47
C GLU A 34 0.59 -8.76 -7.60
N LEU A 35 0.73 -7.56 -8.16
CA LEU A 35 0.65 -6.31 -7.38
C LEU A 35 -0.75 -5.71 -7.46
N TYR A 36 -1.26 -5.30 -6.30
CA TYR A 36 -2.57 -4.65 -6.16
C TYR A 36 -2.44 -3.41 -5.29
N LEU A 37 -3.33 -2.45 -5.52
CA LEU A 37 -3.48 -1.25 -4.69
C LEU A 37 -4.92 -1.13 -4.20
N SER A 38 -5.09 -0.48 -3.06
CA SER A 38 -6.41 -0.01 -2.63
C SER A 38 -6.64 1.41 -3.17
N VAL A 39 -7.90 1.76 -3.44
CA VAL A 39 -8.29 3.15 -3.71
C VAL A 39 -7.84 4.08 -2.58
N LEU A 40 -7.72 3.56 -1.35
CA LEU A 40 -7.25 4.33 -0.19
C LEU A 40 -5.81 4.78 -0.35
N VAL A 41 -4.94 3.93 -0.91
CA VAL A 41 -3.54 4.29 -1.18
C VAL A 41 -3.48 5.38 -2.23
N VAL A 42 -4.29 5.28 -3.28
CA VAL A 42 -4.40 6.34 -4.30
C VAL A 42 -4.78 7.66 -3.63
N GLY A 43 -5.77 7.62 -2.73
CA GLY A 43 -6.20 8.81 -1.99
C GLY A 43 -5.11 9.41 -1.11
N GLU A 44 -4.37 8.57 -0.39
CA GLU A 44 -3.26 9.03 0.47
C GLU A 44 -2.14 9.65 -0.36
N VAL A 45 -1.81 9.04 -1.48
CA VAL A 45 -0.80 9.58 -2.41
C VAL A 45 -1.25 10.93 -2.94
N ARG A 46 -2.51 11.04 -3.37
CA ARG A 46 -3.09 12.31 -3.84
C ARG A 46 -2.99 13.39 -2.78
N ARG A 47 -3.35 13.07 -1.54
CA ARG A 47 -3.26 14.03 -0.44
C ARG A 47 -1.83 14.51 -0.24
N GLY A 48 -0.86 13.61 -0.32
CA GLY A 48 0.56 13.96 -0.21
C GLY A 48 1.01 14.89 -1.33
N ILE A 49 0.55 14.64 -2.56
CA ILE A 49 0.85 15.48 -3.72
C ILE A 49 0.28 16.90 -3.52
N GLU A 50 -0.98 17.00 -3.07
CA GLU A 50 -1.61 18.31 -2.88
C GLU A 50 -0.95 19.11 -1.76
N ARG A 51 -0.50 18.45 -0.69
CA ARG A 51 0.28 19.11 0.37
C ARG A 51 1.61 19.65 -0.18
N LEU A 52 2.29 18.82 -0.96
CA LEU A 52 3.58 19.20 -1.56
C LEU A 52 3.42 20.36 -2.54
N ARG A 53 2.31 20.40 -3.28
CA ARG A 53 2.03 21.45 -4.27
C ARG A 53 2.05 22.84 -3.65
N ARG A 54 1.72 22.95 -2.38
CA ARG A 54 1.68 24.22 -1.66
C ARG A 54 3.07 24.80 -1.39
N ARG A 55 4.14 23.99 -1.46
CA ARG A 55 5.51 24.44 -1.18
C ARG A 55 6.50 24.10 -2.30
N ASP A 56 6.18 23.14 -3.15
CA ASP A 56 7.07 22.71 -4.25
C ASP A 56 6.20 22.19 -5.40
N ALA A 57 5.61 23.12 -6.16
CA ALA A 57 4.72 22.80 -7.26
C ALA A 57 5.38 21.93 -8.35
N PRO A 58 6.64 22.19 -8.76
CA PRO A 58 7.28 21.34 -9.77
C PRO A 58 7.44 19.88 -9.33
N GLN A 59 7.80 19.64 -8.08
CA GLN A 59 7.93 18.27 -7.56
C GLN A 59 6.57 17.59 -7.46
N ALA A 60 5.54 18.33 -7.02
CA ALA A 60 4.18 17.81 -6.96
C ALA A 60 3.69 17.39 -8.35
N GLU A 61 4.00 18.17 -9.38
CA GLU A 61 3.60 17.86 -10.75
C GLU A 61 4.28 16.57 -11.24
N ARG A 62 5.55 16.36 -10.91
CA ARG A 62 6.25 15.12 -11.24
C ARG A 62 5.62 13.91 -10.57
N LEU A 63 5.26 14.03 -9.30
CA LEU A 63 4.61 12.94 -8.56
C LEU A 63 3.20 12.66 -9.08
N GLU A 64 2.48 13.72 -9.48
CA GLU A 64 1.15 13.56 -10.08
C GLU A 64 1.23 12.76 -11.39
N GLN A 65 2.21 13.06 -12.23
CA GLN A 65 2.42 12.31 -13.48
C GLN A 65 2.72 10.83 -13.19
N ARG A 66 3.53 10.55 -12.17
CA ARG A 66 3.82 9.17 -11.76
C ARG A 66 2.57 8.46 -11.25
N LEU A 67 1.73 9.16 -10.50
CA LEU A 67 0.48 8.60 -10.02
C LEU A 67 -0.46 8.25 -11.18
N GLU A 68 -0.58 9.15 -12.17
CA GLU A 68 -1.41 8.88 -13.35
C GLU A 68 -0.89 7.68 -14.14
N GLN A 69 0.43 7.56 -14.29
CA GLN A 69 1.05 6.41 -14.94
C GLN A 69 0.78 5.11 -14.17
N LEU A 70 0.86 5.17 -12.84
CA LEU A 70 0.59 4.02 -11.98
C LEU A 70 -0.86 3.57 -12.12
N LYS A 71 -1.81 4.50 -12.10
CA LYS A 71 -3.23 4.19 -12.24
C LYS A 71 -3.52 3.50 -13.57
N ALA A 72 -2.89 3.96 -14.65
CA ALA A 72 -3.05 3.36 -15.96
C ALA A 72 -2.42 1.96 -16.02
N ALA A 73 -1.22 1.81 -15.45
CA ALA A 73 -0.48 0.53 -15.44
C ALA A 73 -1.19 -0.53 -14.58
N MET A 74 -1.87 -0.10 -13.53
CA MET A 74 -2.54 -1.01 -12.59
C MET A 74 -4.05 -1.11 -12.81
N ARG A 75 -4.52 -0.77 -13.98
CA ARG A 75 -5.94 -0.88 -14.31
C ARG A 75 -6.42 -2.32 -14.06
N GLY A 76 -7.51 -2.45 -13.30
CA GLY A 76 -8.01 -3.76 -12.88
C GLY A 76 -7.37 -4.30 -11.62
N HIS A 77 -6.29 -3.67 -11.13
CA HIS A 77 -5.58 -4.06 -9.91
C HIS A 77 -5.72 -3.02 -8.81
N ILE A 78 -6.57 -2.01 -8.98
CA ILE A 78 -6.89 -1.03 -7.94
C ILE A 78 -8.23 -1.43 -7.35
N LEU A 79 -8.22 -1.83 -6.08
CA LEU A 79 -9.37 -2.44 -5.41
C LEU A 79 -10.19 -1.38 -4.66
N PRO A 80 -11.51 -1.36 -4.84
CA PRO A 80 -12.38 -0.48 -4.06
C PRO A 80 -12.59 -1.01 -2.65
N VAL A 81 -13.10 -0.15 -1.76
CA VAL A 81 -13.60 -0.60 -0.45
C VAL A 81 -15.05 -1.04 -0.65
N SER A 82 -15.25 -2.35 -0.69
CA SER A 82 -16.56 -2.96 -0.91
C SER A 82 -17.33 -3.08 0.41
N LEU A 83 -18.61 -3.46 0.31
CA LEU A 83 -19.43 -3.75 1.49
C LEU A 83 -18.79 -4.86 2.33
N SER A 84 -18.31 -5.93 1.70
CA SER A 84 -17.65 -7.03 2.40
C SER A 84 -16.41 -6.58 3.15
N ILE A 85 -15.60 -5.71 2.52
CA ILE A 85 -14.40 -5.15 3.15
C ILE A 85 -14.79 -4.28 4.35
N ALA A 86 -15.82 -3.44 4.21
CA ALA A 86 -16.28 -2.58 5.29
C ALA A 86 -16.76 -3.39 6.50
N GLU A 87 -17.50 -4.46 6.26
CA GLU A 87 -17.98 -5.32 7.34
C GLU A 87 -16.84 -6.08 8.01
N ARG A 88 -15.88 -6.58 7.23
CA ARG A 88 -14.69 -7.23 7.79
C ARG A 88 -13.88 -6.24 8.62
N TRP A 89 -13.74 -5.01 8.15
CA TRP A 89 -13.07 -3.94 8.90
C TRP A 89 -13.72 -3.73 10.26
N GLY A 90 -15.06 -3.70 10.29
CA GLY A 90 -15.78 -3.58 11.54
C GLY A 90 -15.45 -4.70 12.53
N ARG A 91 -15.42 -5.95 12.03
CA ARG A 91 -15.13 -7.12 12.87
C ARG A 91 -13.72 -7.13 13.43
N ILE A 92 -12.71 -6.80 12.62
CA ILE A 92 -11.30 -6.85 13.06
C ILE A 92 -10.91 -5.71 13.99
N ASN A 93 -11.78 -4.70 14.15
CA ASN A 93 -11.54 -3.59 15.05
C ASN A 93 -12.02 -3.86 16.48
N VAL A 94 -12.60 -5.01 16.75
CA VAL A 94 -13.11 -5.39 18.07
C VAL A 94 -12.27 -6.56 18.58
N PRO A 95 -11.82 -6.52 19.86
CA PRO A 95 -12.12 -5.53 20.89
C PRO A 95 -11.31 -4.24 20.78
N ASP A 96 -10.15 -4.25 20.10
CA ASP A 96 -9.26 -3.10 20.05
C ASP A 96 -9.20 -2.51 18.63
N PRO A 97 -9.43 -1.19 18.48
CA PRO A 97 -9.39 -0.60 17.15
C PRO A 97 -7.99 -0.55 16.58
N LEU A 98 -7.92 -0.68 15.26
CA LEU A 98 -6.71 -0.49 14.46
C LEU A 98 -6.70 0.94 13.91
N PRO A 99 -5.52 1.50 13.52
CA PRO A 99 -5.50 2.74 12.75
C PRO A 99 -6.41 2.58 11.53
N VAL A 100 -7.20 3.60 11.21
CA VAL A 100 -8.32 3.45 10.26
C VAL A 100 -7.89 2.94 8.89
N ILE A 101 -6.94 3.62 8.27
CA ILE A 101 -6.49 3.22 6.92
C ILE A 101 -5.81 1.86 6.96
N ASP A 102 -4.93 1.62 7.93
CA ASP A 102 -4.23 0.33 8.08
C ASP A 102 -5.24 -0.81 8.27
N GLY A 103 -6.27 -0.58 9.08
CA GLY A 103 -7.34 -1.56 9.29
C GLY A 103 -8.13 -1.85 8.02
N LEU A 104 -8.43 -0.82 7.22
CA LEU A 104 -9.12 -1.00 5.94
C LEU A 104 -8.25 -1.73 4.93
N LEU A 105 -6.94 -1.46 4.91
CA LEU A 105 -6.01 -2.20 4.05
C LEU A 105 -5.92 -3.66 4.48
N ALA A 106 -5.84 -3.93 5.79
CA ALA A 106 -5.84 -5.30 6.30
C ALA A 106 -7.12 -6.05 5.91
N ALA A 107 -8.28 -5.40 6.05
CA ALA A 107 -9.56 -5.98 5.66
C ALA A 107 -9.61 -6.27 4.16
N THR A 108 -9.06 -5.37 3.34
CA THR A 108 -8.98 -5.56 1.88
C THR A 108 -8.13 -6.78 1.53
N ALA A 109 -6.95 -6.89 2.15
CA ALA A 109 -6.05 -8.01 1.92
C ALA A 109 -6.68 -9.33 2.36
N LEU A 110 -7.36 -9.36 3.49
CA LEU A 110 -8.07 -10.55 3.97
C LEU A 110 -9.18 -10.98 3.00
N GLU A 111 -9.95 -10.02 2.50
CA GLU A 111 -11.08 -10.31 1.61
C GLU A 111 -10.62 -10.86 0.26
N HIS A 112 -9.47 -10.38 -0.23
CA HIS A 112 -8.92 -10.79 -1.53
C HIS A 112 -7.82 -11.84 -1.43
N ASP A 113 -7.56 -12.35 -0.23
CA ASP A 113 -6.50 -13.34 0.03
C ASP A 113 -5.13 -12.86 -0.47
N LEU A 114 -4.80 -11.63 -0.10
CA LEU A 114 -3.53 -10.99 -0.47
C LEU A 114 -2.60 -10.86 0.73
N ILE A 115 -1.31 -10.76 0.46
CA ILE A 115 -0.32 -10.39 1.47
C ILE A 115 -0.26 -8.87 1.53
N LEU A 116 -0.44 -8.29 2.72
CA LEU A 116 -0.29 -6.85 2.92
C LEU A 116 1.19 -6.52 3.07
N VAL A 117 1.71 -5.70 2.15
CA VAL A 117 3.11 -5.30 2.11
C VAL A 117 3.21 -3.91 2.74
N THR A 118 3.78 -3.83 3.94
CA THR A 118 3.79 -2.61 4.73
C THR A 118 4.99 -2.58 5.69
N ARG A 119 5.44 -1.37 6.02
CA ARG A 119 6.40 -1.18 7.10
C ARG A 119 5.72 -1.29 8.48
N ASN A 120 4.43 -0.98 8.56
CA ASN A 120 3.67 -0.85 9.81
C ASN A 120 3.10 -2.19 10.29
N VAL A 121 3.92 -3.22 10.35
CA VAL A 121 3.49 -4.60 10.66
C VAL A 121 2.82 -4.67 12.03
N ALA A 122 3.42 -4.01 13.04
CA ALA A 122 2.91 -4.04 14.41
C ALA A 122 1.50 -3.46 14.53
N ASP A 123 1.15 -2.49 13.67
CA ASP A 123 -0.14 -1.83 13.72
C ASP A 123 -1.29 -2.72 13.28
N VAL A 124 -1.02 -3.77 12.51
CA VAL A 124 -2.06 -4.60 11.89
C VAL A 124 -1.94 -6.10 12.16
N GLU A 125 -0.90 -6.54 12.87
CA GLU A 125 -0.65 -7.98 13.04
C GLU A 125 -1.77 -8.71 13.76
N ARG A 126 -2.49 -8.05 14.67
CA ARG A 126 -3.60 -8.70 15.36
C ARG A 126 -4.85 -8.87 14.49
N SER A 127 -4.88 -8.31 13.29
CA SER A 127 -5.97 -8.54 12.34
C SER A 127 -5.94 -9.96 11.75
N GLY A 128 -4.81 -10.66 11.86
CA GLY A 128 -4.63 -11.97 11.27
C GLY A 128 -4.27 -11.96 9.79
N VAL A 129 -4.08 -10.77 9.20
CA VAL A 129 -3.70 -10.66 7.78
C VAL A 129 -2.27 -11.17 7.58
N SER A 130 -2.01 -11.78 6.42
CA SER A 130 -0.64 -12.15 6.02
C SER A 130 0.15 -10.88 5.73
N LEU A 131 1.32 -10.76 6.34
CA LEU A 131 2.12 -9.53 6.31
C LEU A 131 3.50 -9.78 5.71
N LEU A 132 4.03 -8.78 5.03
CA LEU A 132 5.40 -8.75 4.57
C LEU A 132 5.94 -7.33 4.74
N ASN A 133 7.07 -7.20 5.44
CA ASN A 133 7.78 -5.93 5.57
C ASN A 133 8.97 -5.95 4.61
N PRO A 134 8.89 -5.23 3.47
CA PRO A 134 9.97 -5.29 2.48
C PRO A 134 11.21 -4.49 2.90
N PHE A 135 11.15 -3.75 4.01
CA PHE A 135 12.28 -2.99 4.54
C PHE A 135 13.24 -3.86 5.35
N VAL A 136 12.86 -5.08 5.64
CA VAL A 136 13.68 -6.00 6.44
C VAL A 136 14.13 -7.14 5.55
N ASP A 137 15.46 -7.39 5.51
CA ASP A 137 16.00 -8.55 4.80
C ASP A 137 15.61 -9.82 5.53
N VAL A 138 15.07 -10.77 4.78
CA VAL A 138 14.86 -12.12 5.30
C VAL A 138 16.15 -12.88 5.09
N ILE A 139 16.86 -13.15 6.17
CA ILE A 139 18.04 -14.01 6.13
C ILE A 139 17.53 -15.44 6.32
N LEU A 140 17.65 -16.20 5.27
CA LEU A 140 17.30 -17.61 5.30
C LEU A 140 18.52 -18.45 5.70
#